data_8503509f65d6836723d5607c61072b17
#
_entry.id   8503509f65d6836723d5607c61072b17
#
_cell.length_a   1.000
_cell.length_b   1.000
_cell.length_c   1.000
_cell.angle_alpha   90.00
_cell.angle_beta   90.00
_cell.angle_gamma   90.00
#
_symmetry.space_group_name_H-M   'P 1'
#
loop_
_entity.id
_entity.type
_entity.pdbx_description
1 polymer ?
#
loop_
_entity_poly.entity_id
_entity_poly.type
_entity_poly.pdbx_seq_one_letter_code
_entity_poly.pdbx_strand_id
1 'polypeptide(L)' 'VELKLFKAIDGVKEFEGTLVGLSEDNEIEVQTSKGLMKFPRKNVAVIRLMIKI' A
#
# COMPACT_ATOMS: atom_id res chain seq x y z
N VAL A 1 1.60 -4.29 -6.67
CA VAL A 1 2.30 -3.03 -6.42
C VAL A 1 3.18 -3.13 -5.19
N GLU A 2 4.20 -2.32 -5.14
CA GLU A 2 5.06 -2.17 -3.97
C GLU A 2 4.85 -0.78 -3.39
N LEU A 3 4.64 -0.73 -2.08
CA LEU A 3 4.44 0.52 -1.36
C LEU A 3 5.57 0.77 -0.40
N LYS A 4 6.03 2.01 -0.35
CA LYS A 4 6.96 2.47 0.68
C LYS A 4 6.29 3.59 1.47
N LEU A 5 6.40 3.52 2.79
CA LEU A 5 5.75 4.45 3.68
C LEU A 5 6.73 5.40 4.32
N PHE A 6 6.25 6.60 4.66
CA PHE A 6 7.05 7.55 5.45
C PHE A 6 7.20 7.08 6.89
N LYS A 7 6.11 6.56 7.46
CA LYS A 7 6.10 6.04 8.83
C LYS A 7 5.80 4.56 8.80
N ALA A 8 6.56 3.79 9.57
CA ALA A 8 6.34 2.36 9.67
C ALA A 8 4.97 2.06 10.29
N ILE A 9 4.31 1.03 9.76
CA ILE A 9 3.11 0.46 10.35
C ILE A 9 3.51 -0.91 10.87
N ASP A 10 3.32 -1.14 12.19
CA ASP A 10 3.76 -2.36 12.86
C ASP A 10 5.25 -2.66 12.63
N GLY A 11 6.06 -1.59 12.55
CA GLY A 11 7.49 -1.72 12.33
C GLY A 11 7.89 -1.99 10.89
N VAL A 12 6.96 -1.94 9.94
CA VAL A 12 7.22 -2.23 8.53
C VAL A 12 6.91 -1.00 7.69
N LYS A 13 7.86 -0.59 6.87
CA LYS A 13 7.73 0.55 5.96
C LYS A 13 7.45 0.14 4.53
N GLU A 14 7.62 -1.12 4.19
CA GLU A 14 7.44 -1.62 2.83
C GLU A 14 6.38 -2.71 2.80
N PHE A 15 5.47 -2.60 1.84
CA PHE A 15 4.41 -3.58 1.65
C PHE A 15 4.29 -3.92 0.18
N GLU A 16 3.90 -5.16 -0.10
CA GLU A 16 3.60 -5.61 -1.45
C GLU A 16 2.19 -6.18 -1.49
N GLY A 17 1.52 -5.97 -2.60
CA GLY A 17 0.20 -6.53 -2.80
C GLY A 17 -0.40 -6.06 -4.11
N THR A 18 -1.68 -6.36 -4.29
CA THR A 18 -2.44 -5.94 -5.46
C THR A 18 -3.20 -4.66 -5.15
N LEU A 19 -3.00 -3.65 -5.98
CA LEU A 19 -3.73 -2.40 -5.81
C LEU A 19 -5.20 -2.64 -6.13
N VAL A 20 -6.06 -2.38 -5.14
CA VAL A 20 -7.50 -2.53 -5.28
C VAL A 20 -8.14 -1.20 -5.72
N GLY A 21 -7.68 -0.10 -5.13
CA GLY A 21 -8.20 1.21 -5.48
C GLY A 21 -7.96 2.25 -4.40
N LEU A 22 -8.66 3.37 -4.53
CA LEU A 22 -8.66 4.43 -3.54
C LEU A 22 -10.00 4.44 -2.82
N SER A 23 -9.98 4.56 -1.50
CA SER A 23 -11.20 4.73 -0.74
C SER A 23 -11.63 6.20 -0.76
N GLU A 24 -12.86 6.46 -0.33
CA GLU A 24 -13.40 7.81 -0.26
C GLU A 24 -12.63 8.72 0.70
N ASP A 25 -11.93 8.12 1.66
CA ASP A 25 -11.14 8.84 2.65
C ASP A 25 -9.69 9.10 2.19
N ASN A 26 -9.43 9.01 0.90
CA ASN A 26 -8.08 9.14 0.33
C ASN A 26 -7.11 8.12 0.89
N GLU A 27 -7.59 6.93 1.19
CA GLU A 27 -6.74 5.82 1.58
C GLU A 27 -6.53 4.88 0.41
N ILE A 28 -5.32 4.36 0.30
CA ILE A 28 -4.98 3.41 -0.76
C ILE A 28 -5.29 2.01 -0.26
N GLU A 29 -6.12 1.28 -0.97
CA GLU A 29 -6.48 -0.08 -0.63
C GLU A 29 -5.60 -1.05 -1.39
N VAL A 30 -4.93 -1.93 -0.66
CA VAL A 30 -4.02 -2.92 -1.24
C VAL A 30 -4.36 -4.30 -0.66
N GLN A 31 -4.53 -5.27 -1.53
CA GLN A 31 -4.74 -6.65 -1.14
C GLN A 31 -3.38 -7.31 -0.95
N THR A 32 -3.02 -7.60 0.30
CA THR A 32 -1.77 -8.26 0.64
C THR A 32 -2.01 -9.73 0.96
N SER A 33 -0.92 -10.47 1.18
CA SER A 33 -1.01 -11.86 1.60
C SER A 33 -1.72 -12.04 2.95
N LYS A 34 -1.76 -11.00 3.75
CA LYS A 34 -2.43 -10.98 5.05
C LYS A 34 -3.88 -10.51 4.98
N GLY A 35 -4.34 -10.09 3.80
CA GLY A 35 -5.67 -9.55 3.57
C GLY A 35 -5.65 -8.12 3.05
N LEU A 36 -6.82 -7.51 3.01
CA LEU A 36 -6.95 -6.14 2.52
C LEU A 36 -6.41 -5.16 3.56
N MET A 37 -5.51 -4.29 3.12
CA MET A 37 -4.96 -3.23 3.97
C MET A 37 -5.23 -1.87 3.35
N LYS A 38 -5.46 -0.89 4.21
CA LYS A 38 -5.65 0.49 3.80
C LYS A 38 -4.49 1.33 4.31
N PHE A 39 -3.95 2.15 3.44
CA PHE A 39 -2.84 3.02 3.79
C PHE A 39 -3.23 4.47 3.55
N PRO A 40 -3.03 5.36 4.53
CA PRO A 40 -3.28 6.78 4.31
C PRO A 40 -2.38 7.29 3.20
N ARG A 41 -2.96 7.97 2.23
CA ARG A 41 -2.19 8.50 1.10
C ARG A 41 -1.05 9.40 1.56
N LYS A 42 -1.26 10.14 2.64
CA LYS A 42 -0.24 11.01 3.21
C LYS A 42 0.98 10.26 3.73
N ASN A 43 0.80 8.98 4.08
CA ASN A 43 1.87 8.14 4.59
C ASN A 43 2.57 7.34 3.51
N VAL A 44 2.03 7.32 2.30
CA VAL A 44 2.63 6.58 1.20
C VAL A 44 3.67 7.46 0.51
N ALA A 45 4.93 7.06 0.64
CA ALA A 45 6.04 7.80 0.02
C ALA A 45 6.23 7.43 -1.44
N VAL A 46 6.18 6.13 -1.74
CA VAL A 46 6.41 5.62 -3.09
C VAL A 46 5.46 4.48 -3.38
N ILE A 47 4.89 4.49 -4.58
CA ILE A 47 4.12 3.37 -5.11
C ILE A 47 4.79 2.96 -6.41
N ARG A 48 5.14 1.69 -6.53
CA ARG A 48 5.69 1.13 -7.75
C ARG A 48 4.77 0.05 -8.28
N LEU A 49 4.50 0.11 -9.56
CA LEU A 49 3.76 -0.96 -10.23
C LEU A 49 4.74 -2.06 -10.59
N MET A 50 4.50 -3.23 -10.03
CA MET A 50 5.30 -4.42 -10.36
C MET A 50 4.48 -5.26 -11.33
N ILE A 51 4.93 -5.34 -12.56
CA ILE A 51 4.28 -6.14 -13.58
C ILE A 51 4.96 -7.50 -13.60
N LYS A 52 4.21 -8.52 -13.27
CA LYS A 52 4.68 -9.90 -13.44
C LYS A 52 4.10 -10.43 -14.75
N ILE A 53 4.98 -10.84 -15.59
CA ILE A 53 4.61 -11.45 -16.85
C ILE A 53 4.62 -12.96 -16.68
#